data_8331fb197b155f80c7fcdc0cc6fa6137
#
_entry.id   8331fb197b155f80c7fcdc0cc6fa6137
#
_cell.length_a   1.000
_cell.length_b   1.000
_cell.length_c   1.000
_cell.angle_alpha   90.00
_cell.angle_beta   90.00
_cell.angle_gamma   90.00
#
_symmetry.space_group_name_H-M   'P 1'
#
loop_
_entity.id
_entity.type
_entity.pdbx_description
1 polymer ?
#
loop_
_entity_poly.entity_id
_entity_poly.type
_entity_poly.pdbx_seq_one_letter_code
_entity_poly.pdbx_strand_id
1 'polypeptide(L)' 'MLCAVNRSEEERRFSLPDAWAFRTVNLGGGRVENDWLVLPPLECAILLA' A
#
# COMPACT_ATOMS: atom_id res chain seq x y z
N MET A 1 -9.79 6.21 5.28
CA MET A 1 -8.42 6.42 4.78
C MET A 1 -7.49 5.37 5.36
N LEU A 2 -6.63 4.84 4.53
CA LEU A 2 -5.61 3.88 4.97
C LEU A 2 -4.24 4.43 4.59
N CYS A 3 -3.32 4.46 5.56
CA CYS A 3 -1.96 4.91 5.35
C CYS A 3 -1.00 3.77 5.66
N ALA A 4 0.00 3.60 4.82
CA ALA A 4 1.03 2.59 5.03
C ALA A 4 2.40 3.18 4.72
N VAL A 5 3.39 2.78 5.49
CA VAL A 5 4.76 3.26 5.32
C VAL A 5 5.70 2.06 5.33
N ASN A 6 6.58 2.02 4.34
CA ASN A 6 7.67 1.06 4.30
C ASN A 6 8.97 1.78 4.65
N ARG A 7 9.47 1.53 5.85
CA ARG A 7 10.69 2.16 6.35
C ARG A 7 11.92 1.27 6.17
N SER A 8 11.78 0.20 5.39
CA SER A 8 12.90 -0.71 5.14
C SER A 8 13.54 -0.39 3.78
N GLU A 9 14.69 -0.96 3.53
CA GLU A 9 15.39 -0.82 2.26
C GLU A 9 14.98 -1.88 1.25
N GLU A 10 13.94 -2.66 1.58
CA GLU A 10 13.43 -3.73 0.72
C GLU A 10 11.95 -3.52 0.46
N GLU A 11 11.49 -3.98 -0.70
CA GLU A 11 10.06 -3.98 -1.00
C GLU A 11 9.31 -4.80 0.04
N ARG A 12 8.17 -4.30 0.48
CA ARG A 12 7.33 -4.98 1.46
C ARG A 12 5.90 -5.10 0.93
N ARG A 13 5.22 -6.14 1.39
CA ARG A 13 3.83 -6.39 1.06
C ARG A 13 3.01 -6.42 2.34
N PHE A 14 1.85 -5.79 2.27
CA PHE A 14 0.94 -5.73 3.40
C PHE A 14 -0.42 -6.28 2.96
N SER A 15 -0.97 -7.18 3.76
CA SER A 15 -2.30 -7.70 3.50
C SER A 15 -3.34 -6.62 3.79
N LEU A 16 -4.25 -6.39 2.85
CA LEU A 16 -5.29 -5.39 3.01
C LEU A 16 -6.58 -6.05 3.52
N PRO A 17 -7.33 -5.37 4.41
CA PRO A 17 -8.67 -5.81 4.74
C PRO A 17 -9.57 -5.84 3.50
N ASP A 18 -10.62 -6.62 3.52
CA ASP A 18 -11.53 -6.77 2.39
C ASP A 18 -12.06 -5.44 1.87
N ALA A 19 -12.33 -4.51 2.78
CA ALA A 19 -12.85 -3.20 2.41
C ALA A 19 -11.86 -2.39 1.57
N TRP A 20 -10.59 -2.74 1.60
CA TRP A 20 -9.53 -2.02 0.89
C TRP A 20 -8.93 -2.82 -0.26
N ALA A 21 -9.35 -4.07 -0.44
CA ALA A 21 -8.87 -4.90 -1.55
C ALA A 21 -9.27 -4.26 -2.88
N PHE A 22 -8.40 -4.38 -3.88
CA PHE A 22 -8.62 -3.84 -5.23
C PHE A 22 -8.74 -2.32 -5.31
N ARG A 23 -8.44 -1.62 -4.21
CA ARG A 23 -8.36 -0.16 -4.24
C ARG A 23 -7.05 0.25 -4.90
N THR A 24 -7.01 1.48 -5.40
CA THR A 24 -5.79 2.03 -5.97
C THR A 24 -5.12 2.98 -4.98
N VAL A 25 -3.81 3.14 -5.12
CA VAL A 25 -3.07 4.12 -4.32
C VAL A 25 -3.43 5.51 -4.83
N ASN A 26 -3.85 6.38 -3.92
CA ASN A 26 -4.23 7.75 -4.26
C ASN A 26 -3.05 8.71 -4.15
N LEU A 27 -2.19 8.52 -3.14
CA LEU A 27 -1.00 9.35 -2.94
C LEU A 27 0.16 8.47 -2.53
N GLY A 28 1.35 8.82 -2.97
CA GLY A 28 2.57 8.11 -2.60
C GLY A 28 3.00 7.08 -3.62
N GLY A 29 4.02 6.32 -3.27
CA GLY A 29 4.52 5.22 -4.09
C GLY A 29 3.80 3.92 -3.74
N GLY A 30 3.98 2.92 -4.59
CA GLY A 30 3.40 1.60 -4.32
C GLY A 30 2.22 1.29 -5.22
N ARG A 31 1.72 0.08 -5.06
CA ARG A 31 0.60 -0.41 -5.87
C ARG A 31 -0.22 -1.42 -5.08
N VAL A 32 -1.45 -1.58 -5.47
CA VAL A 32 -2.33 -2.61 -4.90
C VAL A 32 -2.46 -3.74 -5.92
N GLU A 33 -2.13 -4.95 -5.50
CA GLU A 33 -2.27 -6.16 -6.30
C GLU A 33 -3.20 -7.11 -5.57
N ASN A 34 -4.40 -7.30 -6.10
CA ASN A 34 -5.44 -8.10 -5.45
C ASN A 34 -5.73 -7.52 -4.05
N ASP A 35 -5.42 -8.27 -3.00
CA ASP A 35 -5.61 -7.83 -1.62
C ASP A 35 -4.30 -7.48 -0.91
N TRP A 36 -3.25 -7.23 -1.70
CA TRP A 36 -1.94 -6.87 -1.18
C TRP A 36 -1.57 -5.45 -1.57
N LEU A 37 -1.05 -4.70 -0.61
CA LEU A 37 -0.43 -3.42 -0.87
C LEU A 37 1.08 -3.64 -0.94
N VAL A 38 1.67 -3.33 -2.09
CA VAL A 38 3.11 -3.51 -2.32
C VAL A 38 3.77 -2.15 -2.29
N LEU A 39 4.70 -1.97 -1.36
CA LEU A 39 5.44 -0.71 -1.21
C LEU A 39 6.90 -0.91 -1.56
N PRO A 40 7.46 -0.09 -2.48
CA PRO A 40 8.90 -0.05 -2.72
C PRO A 40 9.65 0.39 -1.47
N PRO A 41 10.99 0.23 -1.45
CA PRO A 41 11.78 0.67 -0.31
C PRO A 41 11.56 2.14 0.02
N LEU A 42 11.45 2.46 1.30
CA LEU A 42 11.38 3.83 1.83
C LEU A 42 10.21 4.64 1.24
N GLU A 43 9.13 3.97 0.88
CA GLU A 43 7.95 4.63 0.32
C GLU A 43 6.77 4.55 1.27
N CYS A 44 5.81 5.43 1.05
CA CYS A 44 4.55 5.39 1.75
C CYS A 44 3.41 5.48 0.75
N ALA A 45 2.21 5.11 1.19
CA ALA A 45 1.03 5.17 0.33
C ALA A 45 -0.19 5.53 1.16
N ILE A 46 -1.10 6.27 0.54
CA ILE A 46 -2.38 6.63 1.14
C ILE A 46 -3.48 6.17 0.18
N LEU A 47 -4.42 5.40 0.72
CA LEU A 47 -5.59 4.94 0.00
C LEU A 47 -6.82 5.62 0.61
N LEU A 48 -7.64 6.18 -0.24
CA LEU A 48 -8.87 6.83 0.20
C LEU A 48 -10.07 5.93 -0.08
N ALA A 49 -11.04 5.99 0.78
CA ALA A 49 -12.26 5.22 0.63
C ALA A 49 -13.08 5.72 -0.57
#